data_f4bacf1cbb930377a7d9690af188ba46
#
_entry.id   f4bacf1cbb930377a7d9690af188ba46
#
_cell.length_a   1.000
_cell.length_b   1.000
_cell.length_c   1.000
_cell.angle_alpha   90.00
_cell.angle_beta   90.00
_cell.angle_gamma   90.00
#
_symmetry.space_group_name_H-M   'P 1'
#
loop_
_entity.id
_entity.type
_entity.pdbx_description
1 polymer ?
#
loop_
_entity_poly.entity_id
_entity_poly.type
_entity_poly.pdbx_seq_one_letter_code
_entity_poly.pdbx_strand_id
1 'polypeptide(L)'
;MATRKINGFEYPLPGVDTAIKILRPGARYDLKDKEFIDWIDDEGREPPTWQEIENEILREVDVYNYYLYERQREEHYPDVKFQLDMLYHDIKNGQLENGLWMKSIEEVKEKYPKPTTPPPH
;
A
#
# COMPACT_ATOMS: atom_id res chain seq x y z
N MET A 1 -3.53 9.40 13.70
CA MET A 1 -3.26 7.98 13.46
C MET A 1 -1.88 7.65 14.01
N ALA A 2 -1.76 6.55 14.73
CA ALA A 2 -0.46 6.12 15.25
C ALA A 2 0.50 5.82 14.10
N THR A 3 1.76 6.17 14.28
CA THR A 3 2.82 5.90 13.30
C THR A 3 3.98 5.18 13.97
N ARG A 4 4.83 4.57 13.17
CA ARG A 4 6.04 3.91 13.60
C ARG A 4 7.19 4.38 12.73
N LYS A 5 8.35 4.61 13.35
CA LYS A 5 9.58 4.94 12.63
C LYS A 5 10.35 3.68 12.26
N ILE A 6 10.69 3.55 11.00
CA ILE A 6 11.53 2.47 10.49
C ILE A 6 12.56 3.14 9.58
N ASN A 7 13.85 2.94 9.89
CA ASN A 7 14.97 3.55 9.14
C ASN A 7 14.83 5.08 8.99
N GLY A 8 14.34 5.75 10.05
CA GLY A 8 14.17 7.21 10.06
C GLY A 8 12.90 7.75 9.42
N PHE A 9 12.09 6.89 8.83
CA PHE A 9 10.82 7.28 8.20
C PHE A 9 9.64 6.89 9.08
N GLU A 10 8.61 7.73 9.09
CA GLU A 10 7.35 7.43 9.78
C GLU A 10 6.39 6.72 8.83
N TYR A 11 5.81 5.62 9.31
CA TYR A 11 4.83 4.83 8.57
C TYR A 11 3.57 4.67 9.39
N PRO A 12 2.40 4.64 8.75
CA PRO A 12 1.17 4.38 9.49
C PRO A 12 1.14 2.94 10.02
N LEU A 13 0.65 2.79 11.23
CA LEU A 13 0.30 1.48 11.74
C LEU A 13 -1.01 1.03 11.07
N PRO A 14 -1.23 -0.23 10.87
CA PRO A 14 -0.98 -1.35 11.77
C PRO A 14 0.45 -1.88 11.70
N GLY A 15 0.92 -2.34 12.81
CA GLY A 15 2.26 -2.91 12.93
C GLY A 15 2.22 -4.31 13.47
N VAL A 16 2.40 -4.42 14.78
CA VAL A 16 2.60 -5.69 15.47
C VAL A 16 1.40 -6.63 15.34
N ASP A 17 0.20 -6.17 15.65
CA ASP A 17 -0.98 -7.04 15.62
C ASP A 17 -1.26 -7.60 14.23
N THR A 18 -1.14 -6.76 13.20
CA THR A 18 -1.34 -7.19 11.82
C THR A 18 -0.27 -8.21 11.41
N ALA A 19 0.97 -7.97 11.78
CA ALA A 19 2.07 -8.90 11.48
C ALA A 19 1.84 -10.26 12.14
N ILE A 20 1.40 -10.28 13.40
CA ILE A 20 1.11 -11.54 14.10
C ILE A 20 -0.03 -12.29 13.42
N LYS A 21 -1.09 -11.59 13.01
CA LYS A 21 -2.22 -12.22 12.30
C LYS A 21 -1.81 -12.84 10.98
N ILE A 22 -0.86 -12.23 10.29
CA ILE A 22 -0.34 -12.77 9.03
C ILE A 22 0.56 -13.98 9.28
N LEU A 23 1.45 -13.89 10.26
CA LEU A 23 2.41 -14.95 10.57
C LEU A 23 1.76 -16.17 11.24
N ARG A 24 0.76 -15.94 12.08
CA ARG A 24 0.05 -16.98 12.83
C ARG A 24 -1.46 -16.72 12.77
N PRO A 25 -2.11 -16.97 11.62
CA PRO A 25 -3.56 -16.72 11.51
C PRO A 25 -4.36 -17.53 12.53
N GLY A 26 -5.29 -16.85 13.19
CA GLY A 26 -6.18 -17.45 14.16
C GLY A 26 -5.64 -17.57 15.60
N ALA A 27 -4.37 -17.26 15.83
CA ALA A 27 -3.80 -17.29 17.18
C ALA A 27 -4.41 -16.21 18.08
N ARG A 28 -4.52 -16.52 19.34
CA ARG A 28 -4.98 -15.60 20.40
C ARG A 28 -3.81 -15.36 21.34
N TYR A 29 -3.61 -14.12 21.74
CA TYR A 29 -2.43 -13.78 22.52
C TYR A 29 -2.66 -12.53 23.36
N ASP A 30 -1.81 -12.38 24.37
CA ASP A 30 -1.65 -11.14 25.11
C ASP A 30 -0.17 -10.76 25.06
N LEU A 31 0.11 -9.53 24.68
CA LEU A 31 1.46 -9.04 24.44
C LEU A 31 1.74 -7.82 25.30
N LYS A 32 2.87 -7.83 26.00
CA LYS A 32 3.32 -6.69 26.78
C LYS A 32 4.83 -6.52 26.61
N ASP A 33 5.25 -5.32 26.24
CA ASP A 33 6.67 -4.96 26.11
C ASP A 33 7.48 -5.96 25.29
N LYS A 34 6.96 -6.34 24.12
CA LYS A 34 7.57 -7.29 23.18
C LYS A 34 7.60 -8.73 23.67
N GLU A 35 6.90 -9.05 24.75
CA GLU A 35 6.81 -10.40 25.27
C GLU A 35 5.38 -10.92 25.22
N PHE A 36 5.22 -12.17 24.79
CA PHE A 36 3.93 -12.83 24.86
C PHE A 36 3.69 -13.32 26.26
N ILE A 37 2.73 -12.69 26.95
CA ILE A 37 2.32 -13.07 28.29
C ILE A 37 1.43 -14.30 28.24
N ASP A 38 0.59 -14.36 27.20
CA ASP A 38 -0.30 -15.49 26.94
C ASP A 38 -0.28 -15.77 25.44
N TRP A 39 -0.29 -17.06 25.10
CA TRP A 39 -0.29 -17.49 23.71
C TRP A 39 -1.14 -18.74 23.57
N ILE A 40 -2.16 -18.67 22.71
CA ILE A 40 -3.06 -19.78 22.43
C ILE A 40 -3.18 -19.95 20.93
N ASP A 41 -2.69 -21.07 20.41
CA ASP A 41 -2.81 -21.40 19.01
C ASP A 41 -3.37 -22.81 18.86
N ASP A 42 -4.57 -22.91 18.27
CA ASP A 42 -5.26 -24.19 18.10
C ASP A 42 -4.49 -25.16 17.19
N GLU A 43 -3.57 -24.65 16.36
CA GLU A 43 -2.70 -25.46 15.51
C GLU A 43 -1.37 -25.84 16.19
N GLY A 44 -1.18 -25.39 17.42
CA GLY A 44 0.02 -25.73 18.20
C GLY A 44 1.31 -25.05 17.75
N ARG A 45 1.20 -23.97 17.00
CA ARG A 45 2.39 -23.22 16.52
C ARG A 45 2.96 -22.37 17.65
N GLU A 46 4.28 -22.23 17.63
CA GLU A 46 4.95 -21.32 18.57
C GLU A 46 4.64 -19.86 18.24
N PRO A 47 4.67 -18.93 19.21
CA PRO A 47 4.55 -17.53 18.90
C PRO A 47 5.70 -17.07 17.97
N PRO A 48 5.43 -16.10 17.08
CA PRO A 48 6.50 -15.59 16.24
C PRO A 48 7.57 -14.89 17.06
N THR A 49 8.80 -14.94 16.60
CA THR A 49 9.87 -14.18 17.23
C THR A 49 9.69 -12.70 16.94
N TRP A 50 10.28 -11.84 17.76
CA TRP A 50 10.22 -10.41 17.51
C TRP A 50 10.88 -10.05 16.18
N GLN A 51 11.95 -10.74 15.80
CA GLN A 51 12.58 -10.55 14.51
C GLN A 51 11.65 -10.88 13.34
N GLU A 52 10.89 -11.96 13.43
CA GLU A 52 9.90 -12.32 12.43
C GLU A 52 8.82 -11.25 12.30
N ILE A 53 8.36 -10.69 13.44
CA ILE A 53 7.37 -9.62 13.48
C ILE A 53 7.90 -8.37 12.78
N GLU A 54 9.13 -7.96 13.12
CA GLU A 54 9.76 -6.80 12.50
C GLU A 54 9.97 -6.98 11.00
N ASN A 55 10.41 -8.15 10.57
CA ASN A 55 10.58 -8.46 9.15
C ASN A 55 9.25 -8.37 8.39
N GLU A 56 8.17 -8.85 8.98
CA GLU A 56 6.85 -8.76 8.36
C GLU A 56 6.37 -7.32 8.26
N ILE A 57 6.61 -6.50 9.27
CA ILE A 57 6.28 -5.07 9.24
C ILE A 57 7.06 -4.38 8.12
N LEU A 58 8.36 -4.67 7.99
CA LEU A 58 9.19 -4.09 6.93
C LEU A 58 8.71 -4.51 5.55
N ARG A 59 8.32 -5.77 5.40
CA ARG A 59 7.75 -6.27 4.14
C ARG A 59 6.48 -5.49 3.77
N GLU A 60 5.59 -5.28 4.74
CA GLU A 60 4.35 -4.52 4.51
C GLU A 60 4.64 -3.07 4.13
N VAL A 61 5.63 -2.46 4.75
CA VAL A 61 6.09 -1.11 4.41
C VAL A 61 6.61 -1.07 2.97
N ASP A 62 7.39 -2.05 2.56
CA ASP A 62 7.93 -2.12 1.20
C ASP A 62 6.80 -2.27 0.18
N VAL A 63 5.80 -3.09 0.46
CA VAL A 63 4.61 -3.23 -0.39
C VAL A 63 3.85 -1.90 -0.49
N TYR A 64 3.65 -1.25 0.64
CA TYR A 64 2.97 0.05 0.69
C TYR A 64 3.71 1.10 -0.16
N ASN A 65 5.02 1.15 -0.03
CA ASN A 65 5.85 2.09 -0.80
C ASN A 65 5.89 1.76 -2.29
N TYR A 66 5.88 0.46 -2.63
CA TYR A 66 5.82 0.06 -4.03
C TYR A 66 4.59 0.62 -4.75
N TYR A 67 3.44 0.63 -4.07
CA TYR A 67 2.18 1.13 -4.64
C TYR A 67 1.95 2.61 -4.41
N LEU A 68 2.95 3.35 -3.92
CA LEU A 68 2.85 4.79 -3.73
C LEU A 68 2.47 5.52 -5.03
N TYR A 69 3.00 5.08 -6.18
CA TYR A 69 2.70 5.69 -7.47
C TYR A 69 1.20 5.67 -7.80
N GLU A 70 0.49 4.60 -7.42
CA GLU A 70 -0.96 4.51 -7.66
C GLU A 70 -1.72 5.56 -6.84
N ARG A 71 -1.35 5.73 -5.57
CA ARG A 71 -1.99 6.73 -4.71
C ARG A 71 -1.70 8.15 -5.18
N GLN A 72 -0.47 8.41 -5.62
CA GLN A 72 -0.10 9.71 -6.18
C GLN A 72 -0.85 10.00 -7.47
N ARG A 73 -0.99 9.03 -8.35
CA ARG A 73 -1.77 9.16 -9.57
C ARG A 73 -3.23 9.47 -9.26
N GLU A 74 -3.83 8.73 -8.33
CA GLU A 74 -5.23 8.93 -7.95
C GLU A 74 -5.49 10.36 -7.46
N GLU A 75 -4.58 10.91 -6.65
CA GLU A 75 -4.70 12.29 -6.16
C GLU A 75 -4.56 13.35 -7.25
N HIS A 76 -3.86 13.05 -8.34
CA HIS A 76 -3.53 14.01 -9.37
C HIS A 76 -4.30 13.82 -10.68
N TYR A 77 -5.08 12.76 -10.82
CA TYR A 77 -5.98 12.65 -11.96
C TYR A 77 -7.08 13.72 -11.86
N PRO A 78 -7.52 14.27 -12.99
CA PRO A 78 -8.68 15.15 -12.97
C PRO A 78 -9.91 14.45 -12.41
N ASP A 79 -10.84 15.22 -11.86
CA ASP A 79 -12.12 14.70 -11.41
C ASP A 79 -12.80 13.92 -12.56
N VAL A 80 -13.47 12.81 -12.20
CA VAL A 80 -14.12 11.92 -13.16
C VAL A 80 -15.08 12.67 -14.08
N LYS A 81 -15.82 13.63 -13.56
CA LYS A 81 -16.72 14.47 -14.38
C LYS A 81 -15.96 15.24 -15.45
N PHE A 82 -14.83 15.83 -15.11
CA PHE A 82 -13.96 16.50 -16.06
C PHE A 82 -13.39 15.54 -17.08
N GLN A 83 -13.00 14.36 -16.64
CA GLN A 83 -12.47 13.34 -17.55
C GLN A 83 -13.51 12.92 -18.56
N LEU A 84 -14.75 12.69 -18.14
CA LEU A 84 -15.85 12.32 -19.03
C LEU A 84 -16.15 13.42 -20.04
N ASP A 85 -16.13 14.67 -19.60
CA ASP A 85 -16.36 15.81 -20.50
C ASP A 85 -15.24 15.92 -21.55
N MET A 86 -13.99 15.82 -21.13
CA MET A 86 -12.86 15.83 -22.06
C MET A 86 -12.95 14.67 -23.06
N LEU A 87 -13.26 13.47 -22.57
CA LEU A 87 -13.42 12.29 -23.40
C LEU A 87 -14.55 12.47 -24.42
N TYR A 88 -15.68 13.00 -24.01
CA TYR A 88 -16.79 13.30 -24.91
C TYR A 88 -16.38 14.23 -26.04
N HIS A 89 -15.72 15.35 -25.70
CA HIS A 89 -15.26 16.31 -26.70
C HIS A 89 -14.21 15.73 -27.63
N ASP A 90 -13.28 14.94 -27.11
CA ASP A 90 -12.25 14.30 -27.91
C ASP A 90 -12.83 13.31 -28.91
N ILE A 91 -13.80 12.50 -28.48
CA ILE A 91 -14.50 11.55 -29.35
C ILE A 91 -15.24 12.31 -30.45
N LYS A 92 -15.98 13.35 -30.07
CA LYS A 92 -16.78 14.14 -31.01
C LYS A 92 -15.90 14.82 -32.06
N ASN A 93 -14.71 15.25 -31.70
CA ASN A 93 -13.78 15.94 -32.58
C ASN A 93 -12.80 15.00 -33.30
N GLY A 94 -12.93 13.68 -33.12
CA GLY A 94 -12.01 12.72 -33.72
C GLY A 94 -10.60 12.76 -33.16
N GLN A 95 -10.42 13.22 -31.91
CA GLN A 95 -9.11 13.43 -31.27
C GLN A 95 -8.87 12.46 -30.10
N LEU A 96 -9.40 11.26 -30.16
CA LEU A 96 -9.31 10.34 -29.03
C LEU A 96 -7.89 10.05 -28.60
N GLU A 97 -6.97 9.84 -29.55
CA GLU A 97 -5.58 9.50 -29.24
C GLU A 97 -4.70 10.71 -28.92
N ASN A 98 -5.04 11.89 -29.41
CA ASN A 98 -4.23 13.10 -29.27
C ASN A 98 -4.95 14.25 -28.58
N GLY A 99 -6.08 13.95 -27.95
CA GLY A 99 -6.90 14.96 -27.31
C GLY A 99 -6.49 15.26 -25.87
N LEU A 100 -7.31 16.07 -25.22
CA LEU A 100 -7.06 16.55 -23.86
C LEU A 100 -7.14 15.43 -22.81
N TRP A 101 -8.06 14.49 -23.00
CA TRP A 101 -8.24 13.40 -22.03
C TRP A 101 -7.00 12.53 -21.92
N MET A 102 -6.50 11.99 -23.06
CA MET A 102 -5.31 11.16 -23.06
C MET A 102 -4.09 11.91 -22.53
N LYS A 103 -3.93 13.18 -22.91
CA LYS A 103 -2.81 14.01 -22.43
C LYS A 103 -2.85 14.19 -20.93
N SER A 104 -4.04 14.46 -20.35
CA SER A 104 -4.18 14.66 -18.92
C SER A 104 -3.84 13.41 -18.12
N ILE A 105 -4.20 12.23 -18.61
CA ILE A 105 -3.88 10.95 -17.99
C ILE A 105 -2.37 10.64 -18.13
N GLU A 106 -1.82 10.80 -19.31
CA GLU A 106 -0.41 10.51 -19.58
C GLU A 106 0.54 11.40 -18.77
N GLU A 107 0.20 12.68 -18.60
CA GLU A 107 1.00 13.60 -17.79
C GLU A 107 1.11 13.12 -16.32
N VAL A 108 0.03 12.63 -15.75
CA VAL A 108 0.05 12.08 -14.39
C VAL A 108 0.88 10.80 -14.33
N LYS A 109 0.72 9.92 -15.31
CA LYS A 109 1.49 8.66 -15.37
C LYS A 109 2.99 8.89 -15.56
N GLU A 110 3.38 9.90 -16.33
CA GLU A 110 4.78 10.26 -16.51
C GLU A 110 5.39 10.88 -15.26
N LYS A 111 4.62 11.69 -14.54
CA LYS A 111 5.07 12.31 -13.30
C LYS A 111 5.22 11.29 -12.17
N TYR A 112 4.38 10.27 -12.14
CA TYR A 112 4.40 9.21 -11.15
C TYR A 112 4.51 7.84 -11.82
N PRO A 113 5.70 7.50 -12.32
CA PRO A 113 5.87 6.27 -13.10
C PRO A 113 5.71 5.02 -12.23
N LYS A 114 5.19 3.97 -12.87
CA LYS A 114 5.11 2.65 -12.24
C LYS A 114 6.53 2.11 -12.05
N PRO A 115 6.85 1.52 -10.87
CA PRO A 115 8.15 0.88 -10.69
C PRO A 115 8.41 -0.19 -11.73
N THR A 116 9.67 -0.30 -12.18
CA THR A 116 10.08 -1.29 -13.17
C THR A 116 10.39 -2.65 -12.56
N THR A 117 10.57 -2.69 -11.23
CA THR A 117 10.79 -3.93 -10.48
C THR A 117 9.47 -4.59 -10.11
N PRO A 118 9.43 -5.92 -9.93
CA PRO A 118 8.20 -6.58 -9.46
C PRO A 118 7.89 -6.19 -8.01
N PRO A 119 6.61 -6.30 -7.58
CA PRO A 119 6.25 -5.98 -6.21
C PRO A 119 6.93 -6.93 -5.22
N PRO A 120 7.20 -6.46 -3.98
CA PRO A 120 7.74 -7.31 -2.92
C PRO A 120 6.77 -8.43 -2.56
N HIS A 121 7.29 -9.58 -2.20
CA HIS A 121 6.50 -10.75 -1.78
C HIS A 121 6.25 -10.74 -0.29
#